data_98c985756997562b53f457dd5154b99c
#
_entry.id   98c985756997562b53f457dd5154b99c
#
_cell.length_a   1.000
_cell.length_b   1.000
_cell.length_c   1.000
_cell.angle_alpha   90.00
_cell.angle_beta   90.00
_cell.angle_gamma   90.00
#
_symmetry.space_group_name_H-M   'P 1'
#
loop_
_entity.id
_entity.type
_entity.pdbx_description
1 polymer ?
#
loop_
_entity_poly.entity_id
_entity_poly.type
_entity_poly.pdbx_seq_one_letter_code
_entity_poly.pdbx_strand_id
1 'polypeptide(L)'
;MSGRYFSSIAACMIVHLTACQLVAATAPSTQPASVSGKIISEGDVPLSEMVVYLEPEDSSAPLPASKDTVKISQKGAKFAPMLTVVSVGQTVEFLNDEDKLIEHNVFSNAPAKKFDLGMYPPGQSRSVTFDKPGPVLLYCSIHRYMDGVIFVSPTAYFSRVNPDSTYQIEGIPPGKWLVKTWQRRRRFKEATASVSADPGGSAKIDLELHKR
;
A
#
# COMPACT_ATOMS: atom_id res chain seq x y z
N MET A 1 41.80 22.13 92.79
CA MET A 1 40.48 22.58 92.29
C MET A 1 40.33 22.11 90.90
N SER A 2 39.42 21.24 90.72
CA SER A 2 39.25 20.38 89.55
C SER A 2 38.41 21.01 88.46
N GLY A 3 38.95 21.14 87.28
CA GLY A 3 38.18 21.56 86.06
C GLY A 3 38.11 20.42 85.03
N ARG A 4 36.90 19.82 84.84
CA ARG A 4 36.62 18.72 83.89
C ARG A 4 36.34 19.35 82.54
N TYR A 5 37.11 18.99 81.54
CA TYR A 5 36.82 19.28 80.15
C TYR A 5 35.91 18.14 79.56
N PHE A 6 34.72 18.52 79.14
CA PHE A 6 33.86 17.65 78.32
C PHE A 6 34.20 17.84 76.83
N SER A 7 34.63 16.74 76.21
CA SER A 7 34.89 16.74 74.77
C SER A 7 33.64 16.19 74.07
N SER A 8 33.00 17.06 73.28
CA SER A 8 31.86 16.68 72.44
C SER A 8 32.36 16.13 71.12
N ILE A 9 32.14 14.87 70.89
CA ILE A 9 32.39 14.25 69.61
C ILE A 9 31.14 14.44 68.74
N ALA A 10 31.26 15.28 67.70
CA ALA A 10 30.24 15.46 66.69
C ALA A 10 30.28 14.28 65.61
N ALA A 11 29.33 13.41 65.64
CA ALA A 11 29.21 12.36 64.65
C ALA A 11 28.63 12.93 63.34
N CYS A 12 29.47 12.98 62.31
CA CYS A 12 29.05 13.38 60.94
C CYS A 12 28.33 12.21 60.26
N MET A 13 26.99 12.26 60.18
CA MET A 13 26.20 11.34 59.37
C MET A 13 26.32 11.67 57.87
N ILE A 14 27.04 10.83 57.14
CA ILE A 14 27.09 10.91 55.66
C ILE A 14 25.82 10.21 55.12
N VAL A 15 24.86 11.01 54.67
CA VAL A 15 23.68 10.50 53.94
C VAL A 15 24.07 10.23 52.48
N HIS A 16 24.18 8.97 52.14
CA HIS A 16 24.37 8.53 50.76
C HIS A 16 23.03 8.65 50.02
N LEU A 17 22.86 9.72 49.21
CA LEU A 17 21.79 9.81 48.23
C LEU A 17 22.14 8.89 47.04
N THR A 18 21.56 7.73 46.99
CA THR A 18 21.52 6.89 45.77
C THR A 18 20.58 7.55 44.77
N ALA A 19 21.14 8.19 43.75
CA ALA A 19 20.38 8.70 42.63
C ALA A 19 19.87 7.48 41.80
N CYS A 20 18.58 7.16 41.92
CA CYS A 20 17.90 6.23 41.05
C CYS A 20 17.78 6.87 39.64
N GLN A 21 18.65 6.46 38.71
CA GLN A 21 18.53 6.89 37.32
C GLN A 21 17.31 6.18 36.72
N LEU A 22 16.23 6.95 36.52
CA LEU A 22 15.11 6.47 35.66
C LEU A 22 15.66 6.37 34.25
N VAL A 23 15.86 5.15 33.80
CA VAL A 23 16.03 4.84 32.36
C VAL A 23 14.66 5.09 31.71
N ALA A 24 14.50 6.22 31.08
CA ALA A 24 13.32 6.51 30.26
C ALA A 24 13.33 5.51 29.09
N ALA A 25 12.40 4.56 29.09
CA ALA A 25 12.14 3.71 27.95
C ALA A 25 11.67 4.62 26.81
N THR A 26 12.51 4.83 25.80
CA THR A 26 12.11 5.54 24.58
C THR A 26 11.00 4.75 23.91
N ALA A 27 9.84 5.38 23.72
CA ALA A 27 8.75 4.80 22.95
C ALA A 27 9.28 4.41 21.55
N PRO A 28 8.86 3.27 20.98
CA PRO A 28 9.29 2.89 19.64
C PRO A 28 8.92 4.00 18.65
N SER A 29 9.88 4.38 17.82
CA SER A 29 9.67 5.39 16.78
C SER A 29 8.59 4.90 15.80
N THR A 30 7.63 5.76 15.49
CA THR A 30 6.54 5.50 14.53
C THR A 30 6.83 6.11 13.15
N GLN A 31 8.06 6.57 12.92
CA GLN A 31 8.43 7.17 11.64
C GLN A 31 8.19 6.18 10.48
N PRO A 32 7.50 6.61 9.41
CA PRO A 32 7.22 5.74 8.28
C PRO A 32 8.52 5.35 7.56
N ALA A 33 8.54 4.12 7.08
CA ALA A 33 9.63 3.56 6.28
C ALA A 33 9.31 3.60 4.78
N SER A 34 10.30 3.22 3.97
CA SER A 34 10.14 3.02 2.53
C SER A 34 10.74 1.68 2.09
N VAL A 35 10.17 1.12 1.02
CA VAL A 35 10.70 -0.06 0.32
C VAL A 35 10.83 0.28 -1.15
N SER A 36 11.98 0.00 -1.72
CA SER A 36 12.26 0.19 -3.15
C SER A 36 12.97 -1.02 -3.74
N GLY A 37 13.03 -1.12 -5.06
CA GLY A 37 13.76 -2.20 -5.71
C GLY A 37 13.54 -2.23 -7.20
N LYS A 38 14.02 -3.30 -7.81
CA LYS A 38 13.91 -3.56 -9.24
C LYS A 38 13.24 -4.91 -9.50
N ILE A 39 12.44 -4.96 -10.53
CA ILE A 39 11.90 -6.21 -11.07
C ILE A 39 12.88 -6.77 -12.09
N ILE A 40 13.34 -7.98 -11.84
CA ILE A 40 14.24 -8.72 -12.72
C ILE A 40 13.41 -9.79 -13.41
N SER A 41 13.32 -9.74 -14.74
CA SER A 41 12.55 -10.72 -15.51
C SER A 41 13.39 -11.34 -16.63
N GLU A 42 13.10 -12.57 -16.97
CA GLU A 42 13.68 -13.22 -18.15
C GLU A 42 13.10 -12.62 -19.44
N GLY A 43 13.96 -11.96 -20.23
CA GLY A 43 13.64 -11.34 -21.51
C GLY A 43 12.98 -9.95 -21.40
N ASP A 44 12.90 -9.24 -22.54
CA ASP A 44 12.29 -7.92 -22.66
C ASP A 44 10.76 -8.01 -22.62
N VAL A 45 10.20 -8.04 -21.43
CA VAL A 45 8.75 -8.06 -21.23
C VAL A 45 8.31 -6.73 -20.63
N PRO A 46 7.36 -6.01 -21.28
CA PRO A 46 6.82 -4.80 -20.69
C PRO A 46 6.19 -5.07 -19.32
N LEU A 47 6.71 -4.39 -18.29
CA LEU A 47 6.22 -4.48 -16.91
C LEU A 47 5.19 -3.40 -16.58
N SER A 48 4.73 -2.63 -17.56
CA SER A 48 3.82 -1.49 -17.40
C SER A 48 2.45 -1.84 -16.78
N GLU A 49 2.06 -3.12 -16.84
CA GLU A 49 0.82 -3.63 -16.23
C GLU A 49 1.11 -4.44 -14.96
N MET A 50 2.25 -4.17 -14.31
CA MET A 50 2.65 -4.83 -13.06
C MET A 50 2.51 -3.89 -11.87
N VAL A 51 2.12 -4.47 -10.75
CA VAL A 51 1.97 -3.82 -9.44
C VAL A 51 2.84 -4.55 -8.44
N VAL A 52 3.57 -3.80 -7.63
CA VAL A 52 4.19 -4.28 -6.40
C VAL A 52 3.38 -3.77 -5.22
N TYR A 53 3.06 -4.63 -4.28
CA TYR A 53 2.25 -4.28 -3.12
C TYR A 53 2.75 -4.98 -1.86
N LEU A 54 2.38 -4.43 -0.71
CA LEU A 54 2.76 -4.97 0.59
C LEU A 54 1.56 -5.58 1.30
N GLU A 55 1.80 -6.75 1.89
CA GLU A 55 0.92 -7.36 2.90
C GLU A 55 1.69 -7.48 4.21
N PRO A 56 1.09 -7.22 5.38
CA PRO A 56 1.74 -7.48 6.64
C PRO A 56 1.98 -8.98 6.79
N GLU A 57 3.17 -9.38 7.27
CA GLU A 57 3.50 -10.79 7.48
C GLU A 57 2.66 -11.40 8.61
N ASP A 58 2.39 -10.61 9.66
CA ASP A 58 1.57 -11.00 10.82
C ASP A 58 0.30 -10.14 10.86
N SER A 59 -0.68 -10.44 10.01
CA SER A 59 -1.85 -9.59 9.90
C SER A 59 -2.95 -9.92 10.90
N SER A 60 -3.11 -9.06 11.89
CA SER A 60 -4.37 -8.94 12.66
C SER A 60 -4.90 -7.50 12.74
N ALA A 61 -4.14 -6.50 12.32
CA ALA A 61 -4.55 -5.10 12.40
C ALA A 61 -5.19 -4.63 11.08
N PRO A 62 -6.37 -3.99 11.12
CA PRO A 62 -6.93 -3.32 9.96
C PRO A 62 -5.98 -2.17 9.56
N LEU A 63 -5.48 -2.22 8.33
CA LEU A 63 -4.66 -1.17 7.78
C LEU A 63 -5.53 -0.02 7.26
N PRO A 64 -5.11 1.24 7.44
CA PRO A 64 -5.89 2.36 6.96
C PRO A 64 -6.04 2.27 5.43
N ALA A 65 -7.29 2.25 4.96
CA ALA A 65 -7.60 2.43 3.55
C ALA A 65 -7.50 3.91 3.18
N SER A 66 -7.01 4.21 1.98
CA SER A 66 -7.15 5.56 1.43
C SER A 66 -8.64 5.89 1.28
N LYS A 67 -9.03 7.10 1.66
CA LYS A 67 -10.42 7.60 1.49
C LYS A 67 -10.61 8.38 0.19
N ASP A 68 -9.55 8.59 -0.57
CA ASP A 68 -9.60 9.34 -1.80
C ASP A 68 -10.35 8.57 -2.88
N THR A 69 -11.22 9.26 -3.61
CA THR A 69 -11.90 8.69 -4.76
C THR A 69 -10.98 8.69 -5.96
N VAL A 70 -10.78 7.52 -6.56
CA VAL A 70 -10.01 7.36 -7.79
C VAL A 70 -10.95 7.49 -8.99
N LYS A 71 -10.50 8.15 -10.06
CA LYS A 71 -11.31 8.38 -11.26
C LYS A 71 -10.83 7.51 -12.41
N ILE A 72 -11.77 6.91 -13.12
CA ILE A 72 -11.56 6.23 -14.41
C ILE A 72 -12.45 6.88 -15.44
N SER A 73 -11.83 7.39 -16.49
CA SER A 73 -12.51 7.98 -17.64
C SER A 73 -12.93 6.90 -18.64
N GLN A 74 -14.06 7.13 -19.30
CA GLN A 74 -14.57 6.35 -20.44
C GLN A 74 -14.61 7.28 -21.64
N LYS A 75 -13.61 7.19 -22.52
CA LYS A 75 -13.51 8.03 -23.72
C LYS A 75 -12.94 7.22 -24.89
N GLY A 76 -13.55 7.39 -26.07
CA GLY A 76 -13.16 6.68 -27.28
C GLY A 76 -13.30 5.17 -27.15
N ALA A 77 -14.37 4.71 -26.47
CA ALA A 77 -14.61 3.29 -26.13
C ALA A 77 -13.43 2.63 -25.41
N LYS A 78 -12.80 3.34 -24.46
CA LYS A 78 -11.68 2.86 -23.64
C LYS A 78 -11.85 3.30 -22.19
N PHE A 79 -11.36 2.48 -21.27
CA PHE A 79 -11.11 2.88 -19.88
C PHE A 79 -9.71 3.51 -19.75
N ALA A 80 -9.63 4.69 -19.15
CA ALA A 80 -8.37 5.38 -18.91
C ALA A 80 -8.23 5.81 -17.43
N PRO A 81 -7.18 5.33 -16.74
CA PRO A 81 -6.17 4.38 -17.20
C PRO A 81 -6.71 2.95 -17.34
N MET A 82 -6.09 2.12 -18.21
CA MET A 82 -6.48 0.73 -18.42
C MET A 82 -6.19 -0.15 -17.20
N LEU A 83 -5.14 0.13 -16.45
CA LEU A 83 -4.84 -0.44 -15.13
C LEU A 83 -4.97 0.64 -14.08
N THR A 84 -5.87 0.43 -13.13
CA THR A 84 -6.03 1.23 -11.92
C THR A 84 -5.70 0.38 -10.70
N VAL A 85 -5.01 0.94 -9.73
CA VAL A 85 -4.74 0.28 -8.44
C VAL A 85 -5.45 1.07 -7.34
N VAL A 86 -6.18 0.36 -6.50
CA VAL A 86 -6.87 0.91 -5.33
C VAL A 86 -6.61 0.03 -4.11
N SER A 87 -6.77 0.55 -2.93
CA SER A 87 -6.78 -0.25 -1.70
C SER A 87 -8.20 -0.74 -1.36
N VAL A 88 -8.27 -1.82 -0.58
CA VAL A 88 -9.54 -2.27 0.01
C VAL A 88 -10.25 -1.11 0.73
N GLY A 89 -11.55 -0.96 0.51
CA GLY A 89 -12.37 0.13 1.05
C GLY A 89 -12.40 1.40 0.19
N GLN A 90 -11.56 1.53 -0.82
CA GLN A 90 -11.49 2.71 -1.69
C GLN A 90 -12.61 2.72 -2.73
N THR A 91 -13.07 3.91 -3.08
CA THR A 91 -14.12 4.14 -4.08
C THR A 91 -13.52 4.55 -5.42
N VAL A 92 -14.06 4.02 -6.50
CA VAL A 92 -13.74 4.43 -7.88
C VAL A 92 -14.96 5.06 -8.51
N GLU A 93 -14.78 6.24 -9.09
CA GLU A 93 -15.75 6.94 -9.90
C GLU A 93 -15.45 6.71 -11.38
N PHE A 94 -16.45 6.23 -12.11
CA PHE A 94 -16.39 5.99 -13.57
C PHE A 94 -17.13 7.12 -14.27
N LEU A 95 -16.41 7.96 -14.96
CA LEU A 95 -16.94 9.12 -15.68
C LEU A 95 -17.04 8.82 -17.18
N ASN A 96 -18.21 9.03 -17.77
CA ASN A 96 -18.35 9.00 -19.22
C ASN A 96 -17.91 10.35 -19.79
N ASP A 97 -16.67 10.40 -20.30
CA ASP A 97 -15.99 11.59 -20.85
C ASP A 97 -16.11 11.70 -22.39
N GLU A 98 -17.07 11.01 -23.01
CA GLU A 98 -17.26 11.10 -24.46
C GLU A 98 -17.68 12.52 -24.90
N ASP A 99 -17.13 12.95 -26.02
CA ASP A 99 -17.49 14.24 -26.65
C ASP A 99 -18.78 14.14 -27.49
N LYS A 100 -19.25 12.92 -27.75
CA LYS A 100 -20.46 12.63 -28.52
C LYS A 100 -21.49 11.96 -27.64
N LEU A 101 -22.75 11.92 -28.06
CA LEU A 101 -23.85 11.24 -27.35
C LEU A 101 -23.69 9.70 -27.43
N ILE A 102 -22.64 9.19 -26.81
CA ILE A 102 -22.36 7.77 -26.71
C ILE A 102 -22.51 7.37 -25.25
N GLU A 103 -23.48 6.52 -24.97
CA GLU A 103 -23.64 5.94 -23.64
C GLU A 103 -22.64 4.81 -23.42
N HIS A 104 -22.20 4.64 -22.18
CA HIS A 104 -21.41 3.53 -21.72
C HIS A 104 -22.05 2.89 -20.48
N ASN A 105 -21.73 1.63 -20.25
CA ASN A 105 -21.84 1.06 -18.90
C ASN A 105 -20.49 0.51 -18.44
N VAL A 106 -20.39 0.25 -17.15
CA VAL A 106 -19.26 -0.48 -16.57
C VAL A 106 -19.82 -1.68 -15.80
N PHE A 107 -19.34 -2.86 -16.12
CA PHE A 107 -19.69 -4.05 -15.36
C PHE A 107 -18.46 -4.94 -15.09
N SER A 108 -18.58 -5.78 -14.08
CA SER A 108 -17.61 -6.81 -13.74
C SER A 108 -18.31 -8.05 -13.17
N ASN A 109 -17.79 -9.22 -13.55
CA ASN A 109 -18.16 -10.51 -12.96
C ASN A 109 -17.04 -11.11 -12.11
N ALA A 110 -16.03 -10.30 -11.73
CA ALA A 110 -14.89 -10.76 -10.95
C ALA A 110 -15.32 -11.20 -9.53
N PRO A 111 -14.69 -12.26 -8.96
CA PRO A 111 -14.98 -12.73 -7.61
C PRO A 111 -14.72 -11.68 -6.53
N ALA A 112 -13.75 -10.78 -6.74
CA ALA A 112 -13.44 -9.70 -5.80
C ALA A 112 -14.54 -8.62 -5.76
N LYS A 113 -15.19 -8.31 -6.92
CA LYS A 113 -16.33 -7.40 -6.98
C LYS A 113 -17.17 -7.66 -8.23
N LYS A 114 -18.43 -8.05 -8.01
CA LYS A 114 -19.44 -8.18 -9.07
C LYS A 114 -20.36 -6.98 -9.04
N PHE A 115 -20.53 -6.30 -10.18
CA PHE A 115 -21.43 -5.15 -10.33
C PHE A 115 -21.78 -4.89 -11.80
N ASP A 116 -22.87 -4.15 -12.00
CA ASP A 116 -23.26 -3.55 -13.29
C ASP A 116 -23.88 -2.18 -12.98
N LEU A 117 -23.32 -1.12 -13.55
CA LEU A 117 -23.74 0.26 -13.30
C LEU A 117 -24.85 0.74 -14.23
N GLY A 118 -25.30 -0.12 -15.17
CA GLY A 118 -26.24 0.27 -16.23
C GLY A 118 -25.62 1.26 -17.22
N MET A 119 -26.41 1.65 -18.20
CA MET A 119 -26.02 2.66 -19.20
C MET A 119 -26.12 4.06 -18.61
N TYR A 120 -25.21 4.94 -18.98
CA TYR A 120 -25.26 6.36 -18.66
C TYR A 120 -24.61 7.24 -19.74
N PRO A 121 -25.18 8.45 -20.00
CA PRO A 121 -24.72 9.33 -21.06
C PRO A 121 -23.45 10.11 -20.67
N PRO A 122 -22.82 10.79 -21.65
CA PRO A 122 -21.69 11.68 -21.41
C PRO A 122 -21.93 12.72 -20.32
N GLY A 123 -20.89 13.03 -19.56
CA GLY A 123 -20.93 13.96 -18.44
C GLY A 123 -21.50 13.39 -17.14
N GLN A 124 -22.04 12.16 -17.16
CA GLN A 124 -22.46 11.48 -15.94
C GLN A 124 -21.39 10.51 -15.42
N SER A 125 -21.41 10.26 -14.12
CA SER A 125 -20.56 9.28 -13.46
C SER A 125 -21.34 8.31 -12.58
N ARG A 126 -20.73 7.20 -12.26
CA ARG A 126 -21.20 6.21 -11.29
C ARG A 126 -20.02 5.74 -10.44
N SER A 127 -20.27 5.32 -9.22
CA SER A 127 -19.21 4.95 -8.27
C SER A 127 -19.41 3.56 -7.70
N VAL A 128 -18.28 2.88 -7.43
CA VAL A 128 -18.24 1.57 -6.75
C VAL A 128 -17.14 1.60 -5.70
N THR A 129 -17.45 1.08 -4.51
CA THR A 129 -16.47 0.83 -3.45
C THR A 129 -15.97 -0.62 -3.52
N PHE A 130 -14.66 -0.83 -3.42
CA PHE A 130 -14.00 -2.13 -3.54
C PHE A 130 -13.59 -2.65 -2.16
N ASP A 131 -14.28 -3.66 -1.67
CA ASP A 131 -14.20 -4.19 -0.30
C ASP A 131 -13.44 -5.52 -0.16
N LYS A 132 -12.99 -6.10 -1.27
CA LYS A 132 -12.22 -7.35 -1.29
C LYS A 132 -10.98 -7.21 -2.18
N PRO A 133 -9.81 -7.72 -1.75
CA PRO A 133 -8.60 -7.67 -2.55
C PRO A 133 -8.69 -8.58 -3.78
N GLY A 134 -7.97 -8.22 -4.83
CA GLY A 134 -7.84 -9.01 -6.05
C GLY A 134 -8.15 -8.24 -7.33
N PRO A 135 -8.00 -8.87 -8.50
CA PRO A 135 -8.26 -8.24 -9.78
C PRO A 135 -9.76 -8.18 -10.08
N VAL A 136 -10.20 -7.03 -10.57
CA VAL A 136 -11.56 -6.76 -11.05
C VAL A 136 -11.48 -6.32 -12.51
N LEU A 137 -11.83 -7.20 -13.43
CA LEU A 137 -11.86 -6.92 -14.85
C LEU A 137 -13.10 -6.09 -15.19
N LEU A 138 -12.91 -5.01 -15.92
CA LEU A 138 -13.96 -4.09 -16.36
C LEU A 138 -14.33 -4.31 -17.81
N TYR A 139 -15.61 -4.21 -18.12
CA TYR A 139 -16.16 -4.36 -19.45
C TYR A 139 -17.27 -3.35 -19.71
N CYS A 140 -17.54 -3.10 -21.00
CA CYS A 140 -18.72 -2.39 -21.49
C CYS A 140 -19.56 -3.32 -22.36
N SER A 141 -20.88 -3.35 -22.18
CA SER A 141 -21.77 -4.29 -22.87
C SER A 141 -21.91 -4.03 -24.37
N ILE A 142 -21.74 -2.77 -24.79
CA ILE A 142 -21.91 -2.37 -26.20
C ILE A 142 -20.60 -2.26 -26.98
N HIS A 143 -19.45 -2.21 -26.30
CA HIS A 143 -18.13 -2.09 -26.92
C HIS A 143 -17.25 -3.31 -26.57
N ARG A 144 -17.22 -4.30 -27.43
CA ARG A 144 -16.54 -5.61 -27.17
C ARG A 144 -15.07 -5.52 -26.80
N TYR A 145 -14.39 -4.46 -27.23
CA TYR A 145 -12.95 -4.25 -26.98
C TYR A 145 -12.66 -3.21 -25.88
N MET A 146 -13.71 -2.70 -25.24
CA MET A 146 -13.57 -1.78 -24.12
C MET A 146 -13.37 -2.59 -22.84
N ASP A 147 -12.11 -2.80 -22.48
CA ASP A 147 -11.73 -3.54 -21.29
C ASP A 147 -10.74 -2.74 -20.42
N GLY A 148 -10.74 -3.04 -19.15
CA GLY A 148 -9.84 -2.46 -18.16
C GLY A 148 -9.66 -3.40 -16.98
N VAL A 149 -8.82 -3.02 -16.05
CA VAL A 149 -8.66 -3.78 -14.81
C VAL A 149 -8.42 -2.84 -13.63
N ILE A 150 -9.09 -3.12 -12.52
CA ILE A 150 -8.75 -2.59 -11.21
C ILE A 150 -8.07 -3.70 -10.44
N PHE A 151 -6.85 -3.45 -9.95
CA PHE A 151 -6.25 -4.29 -8.95
C PHE A 151 -6.54 -3.70 -7.58
N VAL A 152 -7.32 -4.41 -6.78
CA VAL A 152 -7.62 -4.04 -5.40
C VAL A 152 -6.52 -4.59 -4.52
N SER A 153 -5.61 -3.72 -4.09
CA SER A 153 -4.54 -4.05 -3.15
C SER A 153 -5.12 -4.31 -1.76
N PRO A 154 -4.65 -5.32 -1.02
CA PRO A 154 -5.07 -5.54 0.36
C PRO A 154 -4.72 -4.37 1.29
N THR A 155 -3.72 -3.56 0.93
CA THR A 155 -3.25 -2.41 1.70
C THR A 155 -3.11 -1.16 0.82
N ALA A 156 -2.94 0.01 1.44
CA ALA A 156 -2.63 1.25 0.73
C ALA A 156 -1.15 1.34 0.26
N TYR A 157 -0.32 0.33 0.57
CA TYR A 157 1.11 0.32 0.27
C TYR A 157 1.37 -0.45 -1.02
N PHE A 158 1.35 0.26 -2.13
CA PHE A 158 1.60 -0.30 -3.46
C PHE A 158 2.27 0.72 -4.37
N SER A 159 2.88 0.21 -5.44
CA SER A 159 3.45 0.99 -6.53
C SER A 159 3.20 0.28 -7.85
N ARG A 160 2.99 1.04 -8.93
CA ARG A 160 3.14 0.50 -10.27
C ARG A 160 4.61 0.41 -10.60
N VAL A 161 4.98 -0.62 -11.35
CA VAL A 161 6.37 -0.76 -11.83
C VAL A 161 6.63 0.28 -12.91
N ASN A 162 7.73 1.02 -12.75
CA ASN A 162 8.17 2.04 -13.70
C ASN A 162 8.68 1.42 -15.02
N PRO A 163 8.79 2.20 -16.11
CA PRO A 163 9.32 1.71 -17.39
C PRO A 163 10.76 1.14 -17.29
N ASP A 164 11.57 1.62 -16.36
CA ASP A 164 12.92 1.15 -16.05
C ASP A 164 12.98 -0.08 -15.14
N SER A 165 11.81 -0.69 -14.88
CA SER A 165 11.60 -1.83 -13.99
C SER A 165 11.81 -1.55 -12.52
N THR A 166 11.88 -0.30 -12.07
CA THR A 166 11.97 0.07 -10.65
C THR A 166 10.59 0.22 -10.02
N TYR A 167 10.54 0.13 -8.69
CA TYR A 167 9.38 0.47 -7.89
C TYR A 167 9.80 1.14 -6.58
N GLN A 168 8.90 1.95 -6.00
CA GLN A 168 9.09 2.58 -4.70
C GLN A 168 7.76 2.68 -3.99
N ILE A 169 7.74 2.29 -2.71
CA ILE A 169 6.59 2.34 -1.82
C ILE A 169 7.02 3.10 -0.56
N GLU A 170 6.29 4.13 -0.21
CA GLU A 170 6.57 5.02 0.90
C GLU A 170 5.46 4.98 1.95
N GLY A 171 5.71 5.60 3.11
CA GLY A 171 4.71 5.76 4.15
C GLY A 171 4.39 4.47 4.90
N ILE A 172 5.27 3.47 4.85
CA ILE A 172 5.05 2.13 5.39
C ILE A 172 5.23 2.18 6.91
N PRO A 173 4.25 1.71 7.71
CA PRO A 173 4.44 1.55 9.15
C PRO A 173 5.58 0.58 9.45
N PRO A 174 6.35 0.82 10.54
CA PRO A 174 7.34 -0.14 10.99
C PRO A 174 6.74 -1.53 11.23
N GLY A 175 7.47 -2.57 10.83
CA GLY A 175 7.04 -3.96 10.98
C GLY A 175 7.56 -4.89 9.90
N LYS A 176 7.07 -6.12 9.92
CA LYS A 176 7.42 -7.16 8.92
C LYS A 176 6.36 -7.21 7.83
N TRP A 177 6.81 -7.21 6.58
CA TRP A 177 5.98 -7.14 5.40
C TRP A 177 6.38 -8.18 4.36
N LEU A 178 5.40 -8.65 3.60
CA LEU A 178 5.60 -9.40 2.38
C LEU A 178 5.49 -8.45 1.19
N VAL A 179 6.55 -8.31 0.43
CA VAL A 179 6.56 -7.60 -0.86
C VAL A 179 6.12 -8.58 -1.93
N LYS A 180 5.04 -8.30 -2.63
CA LYS A 180 4.43 -9.19 -3.62
C LYS A 180 4.23 -8.49 -4.95
N THR A 181 4.22 -9.28 -6.04
CA THR A 181 3.92 -8.79 -7.38
C THR A 181 2.59 -9.28 -7.87
N TRP A 182 1.88 -8.45 -8.62
CA TRP A 182 0.73 -8.84 -9.42
C TRP A 182 0.86 -8.28 -10.84
N GLN A 183 0.41 -9.02 -11.85
CA GLN A 183 0.38 -8.57 -13.24
C GLN A 183 -0.92 -8.96 -13.93
N ARG A 184 -1.44 -8.07 -14.78
CA ARG A 184 -2.65 -8.33 -15.55
C ARG A 184 -2.51 -9.56 -16.48
N ARG A 185 -1.41 -9.62 -17.21
CA ARG A 185 -1.09 -10.76 -18.07
C ARG A 185 -0.22 -11.73 -17.29
N ARG A 186 -0.78 -12.81 -16.83
CA ARG A 186 -0.15 -13.84 -15.99
C ARG A 186 1.01 -14.57 -16.68
N ARG A 187 2.01 -13.87 -17.18
CA ARG A 187 3.19 -14.43 -17.85
C ARG A 187 4.20 -15.03 -16.88
N PHE A 188 4.27 -14.46 -15.69
CA PHE A 188 5.18 -14.90 -14.64
C PHE A 188 4.42 -15.46 -13.44
N LYS A 189 5.12 -16.24 -12.64
CA LYS A 189 4.67 -16.57 -11.28
C LYS A 189 4.70 -15.30 -10.44
N GLU A 190 3.86 -15.22 -9.42
CA GLU A 190 3.90 -14.15 -8.45
C GLU A 190 5.20 -14.25 -7.65
N ALA A 191 5.98 -13.16 -7.58
CA ALA A 191 7.15 -13.07 -6.74
C ALA A 191 6.73 -12.57 -5.35
N THR A 192 7.36 -13.12 -4.31
CA THR A 192 7.15 -12.76 -2.92
C THR A 192 8.47 -12.73 -2.19
N ALA A 193 8.73 -11.69 -1.38
CA ALA A 193 9.88 -11.58 -0.51
C ALA A 193 9.49 -10.95 0.82
N SER A 194 10.10 -11.37 1.93
CA SER A 194 9.92 -10.73 3.25
C SER A 194 10.85 -9.53 3.40
N VAL A 195 10.36 -8.48 4.06
CA VAL A 195 11.12 -7.27 4.39
C VAL A 195 10.78 -6.76 5.78
N SER A 196 11.78 -6.28 6.51
CA SER A 196 11.58 -5.51 7.74
C SER A 196 11.60 -4.02 7.41
N ALA A 197 10.53 -3.32 7.74
CA ALA A 197 10.42 -1.88 7.67
C ALA A 197 10.82 -1.29 9.03
N ASP A 198 12.06 -0.84 9.17
CA ASP A 198 12.53 -0.19 10.38
C ASP A 198 12.03 1.26 10.45
N PRO A 199 11.79 1.82 11.65
CA PRO A 199 11.29 3.20 11.79
C PRO A 199 12.17 4.22 11.07
N GLY A 200 11.62 4.96 10.09
CA GLY A 200 12.33 5.93 9.27
C GLY A 200 13.37 5.31 8.31
N GLY A 201 13.41 3.98 8.23
CA GLY A 201 14.36 3.24 7.42
C GLY A 201 13.97 3.17 5.93
N SER A 202 14.94 2.75 5.11
CA SER A 202 14.72 2.45 3.70
C SER A 202 15.29 1.06 3.40
N ALA A 203 14.44 0.16 2.90
CA ALA A 203 14.84 -1.19 2.51
C ALA A 203 14.87 -1.31 0.98
N LYS A 204 15.84 -2.09 0.46
CA LYS A 204 15.92 -2.40 -0.96
C LYS A 204 15.70 -3.88 -1.19
N ILE A 205 14.69 -4.22 -2.01
CA ILE A 205 14.31 -5.58 -2.35
C ILE A 205 14.14 -5.69 -3.86
N ASP A 206 15.03 -6.42 -4.52
CA ASP A 206 14.86 -6.77 -5.92
C ASP A 206 14.05 -8.07 -6.02
N LEU A 207 13.12 -8.15 -6.98
CA LEU A 207 12.21 -9.28 -7.13
C LEU A 207 12.45 -9.98 -8.48
N GLU A 208 12.78 -11.26 -8.43
CA GLU A 208 12.97 -12.09 -9.62
C GLU A 208 11.68 -12.73 -10.08
N LEU A 209 11.37 -12.60 -11.37
CA LEU A 209 10.18 -13.17 -11.98
C LEU A 209 10.55 -14.41 -12.80
N HIS A 210 9.92 -15.52 -12.46
CA HIS A 210 10.03 -16.77 -13.21
C HIS A 210 8.80 -16.98 -14.09
N LYS A 211 9.01 -17.38 -15.35
CA LYS A 211 7.91 -17.72 -16.28
C LYS A 211 7.03 -18.85 -15.72
N ARG A 212 5.78 -18.81 -16.10
CA ARG A 212 4.81 -19.88 -15.77
C ARG A 212 5.01 -21.10 -16.65
#